data_783d1794cf54da20cf5659a83c4c221a
#
_entry.id   783d1794cf54da20cf5659a83c4c221a
#
_cell.length_a   1.000
_cell.length_b   1.000
_cell.length_c   1.000
_cell.angle_alpha   90.00
_cell.angle_beta   90.00
_cell.angle_gamma   90.00
#
_symmetry.space_group_name_H-M   'P 1'
#
loop_
_entity.id
_entity.type
_entity.pdbx_description
1 polymer ?
#
loop_
_entity_poly.entity_id
_entity_poly.type
_entity_poly.pdbx_seq_one_letter_code
_entity_poly.pdbx_strand_id
1 'polypeptide(L)'
;RHGSHVAVRPSDFTLPARRLIAVIGPNGSGKSTLLTALAGLSDPASGALEVLGEDPRRRSQRTSFVMQSIGVPQGVPVTVRDVVGMGRYPTLGWFRRFRREDRDIVRAAMERMQVADLARRHLDQLSGGQRQRAYVAQGLAQDHDVLLLDEPMTGLDIVSARTIDDLLHEEPTRGVSVVYTTHDLDEAAEADHVVLMGGRVVASGPPRDVLTVENLDIAYGRGALHGPSTAVEDAADFLDDPAGGRRH
;
A
#
# COMPACT_ATOMS: atom_id res chain seq x y z
N ARG A 1 12.76 6.68 13.24
CA ARG A 1 12.30 7.12 14.57
C ARG A 1 11.30 8.26 14.39
N HIS A 2 10.17 8.19 15.09
CA HIS A 2 9.30 9.33 15.29
C HIS A 2 9.55 9.84 16.71
N GLY A 3 10.32 10.92 16.86
CA GLY A 3 10.79 11.38 18.18
C GLY A 3 11.67 10.31 18.88
N SER A 4 11.35 9.99 20.16
CA SER A 4 12.06 8.95 20.93
C SER A 4 11.60 7.52 20.61
N HIS A 5 10.53 7.34 19.83
CA HIS A 5 9.96 6.01 19.53
C HIS A 5 10.67 5.33 18.36
N VAL A 6 11.12 4.08 18.56
CA VAL A 6 11.69 3.24 17.50
C VAL A 6 10.53 2.51 16.81
N ALA A 7 10.14 2.97 15.62
CA ALA A 7 9.04 2.37 14.87
C ALA A 7 9.39 0.99 14.29
N VAL A 8 10.64 0.79 13.88
CA VAL A 8 11.15 -0.49 13.35
C VAL A 8 12.48 -0.80 14.04
N ARG A 9 12.56 -1.97 14.68
CA ARG A 9 13.82 -2.45 15.28
C ARG A 9 14.77 -2.94 14.19
N PRO A 10 16.10 -3.00 14.46
CA PRO A 10 17.07 -3.53 13.50
C PRO A 10 16.64 -4.90 12.96
N SER A 11 16.78 -5.07 11.66
CA SER A 11 16.41 -6.29 10.95
C SER A 11 17.28 -6.43 9.71
N ASP A 12 17.78 -7.64 9.45
CA ASP A 12 18.54 -7.95 8.24
C ASP A 12 17.64 -8.70 7.27
N PHE A 13 17.42 -8.13 6.10
CA PHE A 13 16.63 -8.74 5.03
C PHE A 13 17.02 -8.15 3.68
N THR A 14 16.71 -8.88 2.62
CA THR A 14 16.89 -8.45 1.23
C THR A 14 15.59 -8.65 0.46
N LEU A 15 15.32 -7.72 -0.46
CA LEU A 15 14.17 -7.77 -1.34
C LEU A 15 14.61 -8.01 -2.77
N PRO A 16 13.95 -8.91 -3.50
CA PRO A 16 14.27 -9.17 -4.90
C PRO A 16 13.87 -7.94 -5.75
N ALA A 17 14.74 -7.60 -6.73
CA ALA A 17 14.41 -6.56 -7.70
C ALA A 17 13.42 -7.07 -8.75
N ARG A 18 12.64 -6.15 -9.33
CA ARG A 18 11.69 -6.43 -10.43
C ARG A 18 10.64 -7.48 -10.05
N ARG A 19 10.15 -7.37 -8.83
CA ARG A 19 9.15 -8.28 -8.25
C ARG A 19 8.05 -7.47 -7.57
N LEU A 20 6.90 -8.12 -7.42
CA LEU A 20 5.82 -7.64 -6.58
C LEU A 20 6.07 -8.07 -5.14
N ILE A 21 6.21 -7.09 -4.25
CA ILE A 21 6.57 -7.32 -2.85
C ILE A 21 5.47 -6.74 -1.95
N ALA A 22 4.84 -7.61 -1.16
CA ALA A 22 3.87 -7.20 -0.15
C ALA A 22 4.53 -7.01 1.21
N VAL A 23 4.25 -5.90 1.88
CA VAL A 23 4.63 -5.65 3.27
C VAL A 23 3.38 -5.74 4.13
N ILE A 24 3.31 -6.76 4.98
CA ILE A 24 2.12 -7.04 5.80
C ILE A 24 2.46 -7.03 7.30
N GLY A 25 1.50 -6.73 8.13
CA GLY A 25 1.61 -6.72 9.58
C GLY A 25 0.57 -5.83 10.24
N PRO A 26 0.42 -5.88 11.57
CA PRO A 26 -0.57 -5.11 12.29
C PRO A 26 -0.35 -3.60 12.17
N ASN A 27 -1.38 -2.82 12.54
CA ASN A 27 -1.26 -1.37 12.60
C ASN A 27 -0.16 -0.97 13.59
N GLY A 28 0.67 0.00 13.21
CA GLY A 28 1.81 0.43 14.02
C GLY A 28 3.04 -0.47 13.95
N SER A 29 3.04 -1.55 13.15
CA SER A 29 4.21 -2.44 13.00
C SER A 29 5.40 -1.83 12.26
N GLY A 30 5.23 -0.64 11.64
CA GLY A 30 6.28 0.09 10.95
C GLY A 30 6.26 -0.03 9.42
N LYS A 31 5.18 -0.55 8.80
CA LYS A 31 5.04 -0.68 7.33
C LYS A 31 5.30 0.64 6.59
N SER A 32 4.54 1.69 6.91
CA SER A 32 4.71 3.01 6.28
C SER A 32 6.07 3.64 6.60
N THR A 33 6.65 3.35 7.78
CA THR A 33 8.00 3.80 8.13
C THR A 33 9.06 3.12 7.24
N LEU A 34 8.89 1.83 6.94
CA LEU A 34 9.76 1.11 6.00
C LEU A 34 9.66 1.72 4.60
N LEU A 35 8.42 1.93 4.09
CA LEU A 35 8.23 2.56 2.77
C LEU A 35 8.84 3.96 2.71
N THR A 36 8.66 4.77 3.75
CA THR A 36 9.23 6.13 3.85
C THR A 36 10.76 6.10 3.82
N ALA A 37 11.38 5.09 4.45
CA ALA A 37 12.83 4.91 4.41
C ALA A 37 13.31 4.44 3.02
N LEU A 38 12.60 3.49 2.38
CA LEU A 38 12.88 3.05 1.00
C LEU A 38 12.73 4.19 -0.02
N ALA A 39 11.80 5.12 0.21
CA ALA A 39 11.64 6.34 -0.59
C ALA A 39 12.76 7.37 -0.38
N GLY A 40 13.66 7.17 0.59
CA GLY A 40 14.70 8.15 0.94
C GLY A 40 14.19 9.40 1.66
N LEU A 41 12.96 9.34 2.20
CA LEU A 41 12.32 10.44 2.94
C LEU A 41 12.64 10.41 4.43
N SER A 42 13.19 9.31 4.93
CA SER A 42 13.67 9.19 6.30
C SER A 42 14.92 8.33 6.37
N ASP A 43 15.80 8.66 7.32
CA ASP A 43 17.03 7.91 7.53
C ASP A 43 16.83 6.76 8.52
N PRO A 44 17.50 5.62 8.33
CA PRO A 44 17.61 4.63 9.37
C PRO A 44 18.35 5.22 10.58
N ALA A 45 17.84 4.93 11.78
CA ALA A 45 18.49 5.40 13.01
C ALA A 45 19.83 4.67 13.28
N SER A 46 20.01 3.48 12.70
CA SER A 46 21.21 2.66 12.76
C SER A 46 21.20 1.66 11.60
N GLY A 47 22.36 1.12 11.25
CA GLY A 47 22.50 0.20 10.13
C GLY A 47 22.59 0.92 8.78
N ALA A 48 22.45 0.15 7.69
CA ALA A 48 22.46 0.62 6.32
C ALA A 48 21.19 0.19 5.60
N LEU A 49 20.72 1.00 4.68
CA LEU A 49 19.61 0.71 3.79
C LEU A 49 20.04 1.06 2.36
N GLU A 50 19.86 0.11 1.48
CA GLU A 50 20.15 0.29 0.05
C GLU A 50 18.91 -0.05 -0.79
N VAL A 51 18.69 0.71 -1.86
CA VAL A 51 17.67 0.46 -2.86
C VAL A 51 18.36 0.31 -4.21
N LEU A 52 18.28 -0.89 -4.80
CA LEU A 52 18.97 -1.25 -6.03
C LEU A 52 20.50 -0.96 -5.97
N GLY A 53 21.11 -1.22 -4.80
CA GLY A 53 22.56 -1.05 -4.58
C GLY A 53 23.02 0.37 -4.31
N GLU A 54 22.11 1.31 -4.06
CA GLU A 54 22.43 2.71 -3.76
C GLU A 54 21.70 3.23 -2.53
N ASP A 55 22.21 4.31 -1.93
CA ASP A 55 21.49 5.05 -0.88
C ASP A 55 20.11 5.52 -1.39
N PRO A 56 19.02 5.25 -0.67
CA PRO A 56 17.65 5.62 -1.09
C PRO A 56 17.50 7.10 -1.49
N ARG A 57 18.22 8.01 -0.83
CA ARG A 57 18.18 9.45 -1.16
C ARG A 57 18.73 9.76 -2.55
N ARG A 58 19.73 9.02 -2.99
CA ARG A 58 20.30 9.16 -4.34
C ARG A 58 19.34 8.63 -5.41
N ARG A 59 18.51 7.66 -5.03
CA ARG A 59 17.49 7.03 -5.87
C ARG A 59 16.13 7.71 -5.81
N SER A 60 15.92 8.71 -4.97
CA SER A 60 14.61 9.34 -4.73
C SER A 60 13.93 9.88 -6.00
N GLN A 61 14.71 10.33 -7.00
CA GLN A 61 14.15 10.76 -8.29
C GLN A 61 13.61 9.60 -9.15
N ARG A 62 14.11 8.38 -8.92
CA ARG A 62 13.72 7.15 -9.61
C ARG A 62 12.90 6.20 -8.72
N THR A 63 12.45 6.70 -7.58
CA THR A 63 11.53 6.00 -6.67
C THR A 63 10.24 6.77 -6.59
N SER A 64 9.17 6.20 -7.08
CA SER A 64 7.83 6.77 -6.94
C SER A 64 7.19 6.29 -5.65
N PHE A 65 6.59 7.21 -4.88
CA PHE A 65 5.92 6.87 -3.63
C PHE A 65 4.50 7.42 -3.59
N VAL A 66 3.54 6.52 -3.61
CA VAL A 66 2.11 6.81 -3.47
C VAL A 66 1.72 6.55 -2.02
N MET A 67 1.56 7.62 -1.26
CA MET A 67 1.11 7.54 0.14
C MET A 67 -0.38 7.21 0.21
N GLN A 68 -0.80 6.62 1.32
CA GLN A 68 -2.22 6.48 1.65
C GLN A 68 -2.90 7.84 1.52
N SER A 69 -4.06 7.89 0.84
CA SER A 69 -4.66 9.14 0.40
C SER A 69 -4.87 10.14 1.54
N ILE A 70 -4.09 11.21 1.51
CA ILE A 70 -4.29 12.36 2.37
C ILE A 70 -5.52 13.10 1.87
N GLY A 71 -6.43 13.45 2.77
CA GLY A 71 -7.61 14.24 2.42
C GLY A 71 -7.19 15.49 1.64
N VAL A 72 -7.83 15.72 0.49
CA VAL A 72 -7.59 16.94 -0.28
C VAL A 72 -8.02 18.14 0.57
N PRO A 73 -7.17 19.12 0.81
CA PRO A 73 -7.61 20.34 1.49
C PRO A 73 -8.78 20.96 0.72
N GLN A 74 -9.88 21.24 1.41
CA GLN A 74 -11.05 21.86 0.79
C GLN A 74 -10.66 23.21 0.19
N GLY A 75 -11.14 23.48 -1.03
CA GLY A 75 -10.93 24.78 -1.70
C GLY A 75 -9.65 24.90 -2.53
N VAL A 76 -8.84 23.86 -2.68
CA VAL A 76 -7.74 23.87 -3.63
C VAL A 76 -8.25 23.37 -5.00
N PRO A 77 -8.36 24.22 -6.03
CA PRO A 77 -8.90 23.86 -7.32
C PRO A 77 -7.86 23.13 -8.18
N VAL A 78 -7.52 21.88 -7.78
CA VAL A 78 -6.54 21.05 -8.50
C VAL A 78 -7.28 19.96 -9.27
N THR A 79 -7.06 19.89 -10.58
CA THR A 79 -7.66 18.85 -11.43
C THR A 79 -6.89 17.53 -11.39
N VAL A 80 -7.53 16.45 -11.83
CA VAL A 80 -6.86 15.13 -12.00
C VAL A 80 -5.60 15.28 -12.85
N ARG A 81 -5.69 15.99 -13.97
CA ARG A 81 -4.53 16.22 -14.87
C ARG A 81 -3.40 16.96 -14.16
N ASP A 82 -3.71 17.94 -13.33
CA ASP A 82 -2.70 18.70 -12.60
C ASP A 82 -1.97 17.80 -11.61
N VAL A 83 -2.70 16.99 -10.84
CA VAL A 83 -2.13 16.04 -9.89
C VAL A 83 -1.26 15.01 -10.59
N VAL A 84 -1.76 14.36 -11.65
CA VAL A 84 -0.97 13.38 -12.38
C VAL A 84 0.26 14.04 -13.01
N GLY A 85 0.12 15.28 -13.49
CA GLY A 85 1.22 16.08 -14.02
C GLY A 85 2.33 16.36 -12.99
N MET A 86 2.00 16.47 -11.71
CA MET A 86 3.00 16.64 -10.64
C MET A 86 4.00 15.49 -10.57
N GLY A 87 3.62 14.28 -11.00
CA GLY A 87 4.53 13.12 -11.13
C GLY A 87 5.72 13.38 -12.05
N ARG A 88 5.64 14.37 -12.95
CA ARG A 88 6.76 14.71 -13.83
C ARG A 88 7.81 15.65 -13.22
N TYR A 89 7.48 16.34 -12.12
CA TYR A 89 8.38 17.34 -11.54
C TYR A 89 9.75 16.79 -11.11
N PRO A 90 9.89 15.58 -10.52
CA PRO A 90 11.19 15.04 -10.17
C PRO A 90 12.15 14.93 -11.36
N THR A 91 11.63 14.63 -12.55
CA THR A 91 12.44 14.47 -13.78
C THR A 91 12.63 15.78 -14.55
N LEU A 92 11.71 16.75 -14.41
CA LEU A 92 11.78 18.02 -15.13
C LEU A 92 12.78 19.00 -14.49
N GLY A 93 12.97 18.93 -13.16
CA GLY A 93 13.73 19.93 -12.44
C GLY A 93 13.09 21.34 -12.50
N TRP A 94 13.70 22.31 -11.83
CA TRP A 94 13.14 23.65 -11.60
C TRP A 94 12.97 24.54 -12.84
N PHE A 95 13.67 24.24 -13.96
CA PHE A 95 13.74 25.13 -15.13
C PHE A 95 13.20 24.55 -16.43
N ARG A 96 12.79 23.28 -16.46
CA ARG A 96 12.27 22.66 -17.67
C ARG A 96 10.77 22.89 -17.80
N ARG A 97 10.36 23.35 -18.99
CA ARG A 97 8.94 23.45 -19.32
C ARG A 97 8.38 22.07 -19.65
N PHE A 98 7.12 21.86 -19.28
CA PHE A 98 6.33 20.70 -19.65
C PHE A 98 6.26 20.55 -21.17
N ARG A 99 6.80 19.46 -21.72
CA ARG A 99 6.88 19.20 -23.15
C ARG A 99 5.71 18.36 -23.62
N ARG A 100 5.64 18.08 -24.93
CA ARG A 100 4.63 17.18 -25.50
C ARG A 100 4.77 15.78 -24.93
N GLU A 101 5.99 15.26 -24.81
CA GLU A 101 6.30 13.97 -24.23
C GLU A 101 5.76 13.82 -22.80
N ASP A 102 5.91 14.85 -21.96
CA ASP A 102 5.38 14.84 -20.59
C ASP A 102 3.85 14.75 -20.59
N ARG A 103 3.20 15.46 -21.53
CA ARG A 103 1.73 15.40 -21.67
C ARG A 103 1.26 14.02 -22.12
N ASP A 104 2.03 13.36 -22.97
CA ASP A 104 1.72 12.02 -23.47
C ASP A 104 1.90 10.98 -22.36
N ILE A 105 2.96 11.10 -21.53
CA ILE A 105 3.17 10.27 -20.33
C ILE A 105 2.02 10.44 -19.32
N VAL A 106 1.65 11.68 -19.02
CA VAL A 106 0.54 11.99 -18.10
C VAL A 106 -0.78 11.41 -18.61
N ARG A 107 -1.05 11.54 -19.91
CA ARG A 107 -2.25 10.96 -20.51
C ARG A 107 -2.24 9.43 -20.40
N ALA A 108 -1.13 8.78 -20.76
CA ALA A 108 -1.00 7.33 -20.67
C ALA A 108 -1.17 6.83 -19.23
N ALA A 109 -0.62 7.52 -18.22
CA ALA A 109 -0.82 7.18 -16.83
C ALA A 109 -2.29 7.30 -16.40
N MET A 110 -3.00 8.35 -16.85
CA MET A 110 -4.44 8.50 -16.60
C MET A 110 -5.28 7.41 -17.30
N GLU A 111 -4.91 7.02 -18.52
CA GLU A 111 -5.58 5.95 -19.26
C GLU A 111 -5.42 4.60 -18.56
N ARG A 112 -4.21 4.26 -18.11
CA ARG A 112 -3.95 3.02 -17.35
C ARG A 112 -4.76 2.95 -16.06
N MET A 113 -4.93 4.05 -15.36
CA MET A 113 -5.72 4.13 -14.13
C MET A 113 -7.20 4.43 -14.39
N GLN A 114 -7.66 4.43 -15.64
CA GLN A 114 -9.06 4.68 -16.03
C GLN A 114 -9.63 5.98 -15.41
N VAL A 115 -8.84 7.06 -15.46
CA VAL A 115 -9.23 8.41 -14.99
C VAL A 115 -9.05 9.49 -16.06
N ALA A 116 -8.79 9.11 -17.30
CA ALA A 116 -8.58 10.05 -18.39
C ALA A 116 -9.82 10.91 -18.72
N ASP A 117 -11.01 10.33 -18.60
CA ASP A 117 -12.31 11.02 -18.74
C ASP A 117 -12.54 12.05 -17.63
N LEU A 118 -11.89 11.87 -16.48
CA LEU A 118 -11.97 12.75 -15.31
C LEU A 118 -10.89 13.84 -15.30
N ALA A 119 -10.04 13.93 -16.34
CA ALA A 119 -8.84 14.76 -16.38
C ALA A 119 -9.07 16.24 -16.00
N ARG A 120 -10.27 16.79 -16.27
CA ARG A 120 -10.65 18.18 -15.97
C ARG A 120 -11.46 18.34 -14.68
N ARG A 121 -11.83 17.24 -14.01
CA ARG A 121 -12.55 17.31 -12.73
C ARG A 121 -11.59 17.68 -11.61
N HIS A 122 -12.07 18.39 -10.63
CA HIS A 122 -11.34 18.67 -9.41
C HIS A 122 -11.32 17.42 -8.52
N LEU A 123 -10.24 17.23 -7.75
CA LEU A 123 -10.06 16.04 -6.89
C LEU A 123 -11.14 15.91 -5.81
N ASP A 124 -11.69 17.03 -5.32
CA ASP A 124 -12.77 17.06 -4.34
C ASP A 124 -14.11 16.53 -4.89
N GLN A 125 -14.26 16.52 -6.22
CA GLN A 125 -15.44 16.01 -6.91
C GLN A 125 -15.39 14.51 -7.20
N LEU A 126 -14.30 13.86 -6.84
CA LEU A 126 -14.06 12.44 -7.12
C LEU A 126 -14.53 11.55 -5.95
N SER A 127 -14.97 10.33 -6.28
CA SER A 127 -15.12 9.28 -5.28
C SER A 127 -13.75 8.91 -4.68
N GLY A 128 -13.74 8.22 -3.53
CA GLY A 128 -12.52 7.74 -2.90
C GLY A 128 -11.66 6.89 -3.85
N GLY A 129 -12.29 5.94 -4.55
CA GLY A 129 -11.61 5.07 -5.52
C GLY A 129 -11.07 5.83 -6.74
N GLN A 130 -11.85 6.77 -7.31
CA GLN A 130 -11.37 7.62 -8.41
C GLN A 130 -10.18 8.47 -7.99
N ARG A 131 -10.20 9.00 -6.78
CA ARG A 131 -9.11 9.80 -6.22
C ARG A 131 -7.85 8.97 -6.00
N GLN A 132 -8.00 7.78 -5.44
CA GLN A 132 -6.88 6.86 -5.24
C GLN A 132 -6.25 6.47 -6.59
N ARG A 133 -7.04 6.13 -7.61
CA ARG A 133 -6.54 5.86 -8.96
C ARG A 133 -5.83 7.07 -9.59
N ALA A 134 -6.26 8.30 -9.29
CA ALA A 134 -5.56 9.50 -9.74
C ALA A 134 -4.19 9.67 -9.05
N TYR A 135 -4.06 9.35 -7.76
CA TYR A 135 -2.77 9.36 -7.07
C TYR A 135 -1.84 8.24 -7.55
N VAL A 136 -2.36 7.05 -7.82
CA VAL A 136 -1.57 5.99 -8.45
C VAL A 136 -1.10 6.42 -9.84
N ALA A 137 -1.97 7.05 -10.65
CA ALA A 137 -1.60 7.62 -11.95
C ALA A 137 -0.49 8.69 -11.82
N GLN A 138 -0.50 9.50 -10.76
CA GLN A 138 0.59 10.44 -10.46
C GLN A 138 1.91 9.70 -10.25
N GLY A 139 1.90 8.62 -9.48
CA GLY A 139 3.08 7.78 -9.27
C GLY A 139 3.60 7.17 -10.56
N LEU A 140 2.71 6.69 -11.43
CA LEU A 140 3.05 6.14 -12.74
C LEU A 140 3.62 7.18 -13.73
N ALA A 141 3.21 8.44 -13.60
CA ALA A 141 3.72 9.50 -14.45
C ALA A 141 5.18 9.87 -14.12
N GLN A 142 5.68 9.48 -12.96
CA GLN A 142 7.09 9.62 -12.61
C GLN A 142 7.92 8.56 -13.36
N ASP A 143 9.10 8.93 -13.83
CA ASP A 143 10.08 7.99 -14.37
C ASP A 143 10.77 7.26 -13.20
N HIS A 144 10.43 5.97 -13.01
CA HIS A 144 10.81 5.22 -11.79
C HIS A 144 11.28 3.78 -12.09
N ASP A 145 12.20 3.29 -11.25
CA ASP A 145 12.62 1.89 -11.18
C ASP A 145 11.96 1.16 -10.00
N VAL A 146 11.46 1.95 -9.02
CA VAL A 146 10.79 1.45 -7.83
C VAL A 146 9.48 2.21 -7.63
N LEU A 147 8.40 1.47 -7.44
CA LEU A 147 7.07 1.99 -7.12
C LEU A 147 6.69 1.53 -5.72
N LEU A 148 6.50 2.46 -4.82
CA LEU A 148 6.08 2.24 -3.43
C LEU A 148 4.63 2.70 -3.27
N LEU A 149 3.77 1.86 -2.66
CA LEU A 149 2.37 2.20 -2.43
C LEU A 149 1.98 1.83 -0.98
N ASP A 150 1.47 2.81 -0.26
CA ASP A 150 1.02 2.60 1.11
C ASP A 150 -0.50 2.38 1.15
N GLU A 151 -0.92 1.15 1.45
CA GLU A 151 -2.31 0.67 1.49
C GLU A 151 -3.15 1.09 0.26
N PRO A 152 -2.70 0.76 -0.97
CA PRO A 152 -3.28 1.33 -2.19
C PRO A 152 -4.72 0.91 -2.47
N MET A 153 -5.18 -0.23 -1.93
CA MET A 153 -6.50 -0.81 -2.20
C MET A 153 -7.47 -0.71 -1.01
N THR A 154 -7.01 -0.25 0.16
CA THR A 154 -7.82 -0.19 1.37
C THR A 154 -9.04 0.71 1.24
N GLY A 155 -10.23 0.15 1.52
CA GLY A 155 -11.49 0.89 1.53
C GLY A 155 -12.02 1.31 0.17
N LEU A 156 -11.51 0.73 -0.91
CA LEU A 156 -11.96 1.00 -2.27
C LEU A 156 -13.13 0.12 -2.69
N ASP A 157 -13.87 0.59 -3.70
CA ASP A 157 -14.81 -0.25 -4.45
C ASP A 157 -14.05 -1.31 -5.27
N ILE A 158 -14.74 -2.41 -5.61
CA ILE A 158 -14.16 -3.56 -6.30
C ILE A 158 -13.49 -3.17 -7.63
N VAL A 159 -14.08 -2.25 -8.38
CA VAL A 159 -13.55 -1.84 -9.69
C VAL A 159 -12.24 -1.06 -9.52
N SER A 160 -12.20 -0.15 -8.55
CA SER A 160 -11.00 0.64 -8.26
C SER A 160 -9.88 -0.23 -7.69
N ALA A 161 -10.19 -1.14 -6.77
CA ALA A 161 -9.22 -2.09 -6.22
C ALA A 161 -8.61 -2.96 -7.32
N ARG A 162 -9.45 -3.58 -8.17
CA ARG A 162 -8.99 -4.42 -9.29
C ARG A 162 -8.12 -3.66 -10.28
N THR A 163 -8.46 -2.41 -10.61
CA THR A 163 -7.63 -1.60 -11.53
C THR A 163 -6.23 -1.35 -10.97
N ILE A 164 -6.12 -1.18 -9.66
CA ILE A 164 -4.82 -0.99 -8.99
C ILE A 164 -4.08 -2.33 -8.91
N ASP A 165 -4.76 -3.39 -8.55
CA ASP A 165 -4.20 -4.74 -8.46
C ASP A 165 -3.61 -5.21 -9.80
N ASP A 166 -4.37 -5.07 -10.90
CA ASP A 166 -3.88 -5.36 -12.25
C ASP A 166 -2.57 -4.60 -12.55
N LEU A 167 -2.48 -3.33 -12.12
CA LEU A 167 -1.27 -2.54 -12.27
C LEU A 167 -0.09 -3.09 -11.45
N LEU A 168 -0.32 -3.48 -10.18
CA LEU A 168 0.73 -4.00 -9.30
C LEU A 168 1.39 -5.24 -9.94
N HIS A 169 0.61 -6.08 -10.59
CA HIS A 169 1.09 -7.29 -11.28
C HIS A 169 1.74 -6.97 -12.64
N GLU A 170 1.32 -5.91 -13.33
CA GLU A 170 1.90 -5.50 -14.62
C GLU A 170 3.28 -4.87 -14.48
N GLU A 171 3.51 -3.99 -13.50
CA GLU A 171 4.74 -3.20 -13.37
C GLU A 171 6.02 -4.04 -13.24
N PRO A 172 6.07 -5.18 -12.50
CA PRO A 172 7.24 -6.05 -12.49
C PRO A 172 7.59 -6.61 -13.86
N THR A 173 6.61 -6.88 -14.72
CA THR A 173 6.85 -7.38 -16.09
C THR A 173 7.51 -6.30 -16.98
N ARG A 174 7.38 -5.03 -16.59
CA ARG A 174 8.02 -3.87 -17.24
C ARG A 174 9.40 -3.55 -16.65
N GLY A 175 9.85 -4.35 -15.67
CA GLY A 175 11.16 -4.21 -15.06
C GLY A 175 11.18 -3.30 -13.83
N VAL A 176 10.03 -2.90 -13.29
CA VAL A 176 9.89 -2.08 -12.08
C VAL A 176 9.81 -2.99 -10.86
N SER A 177 10.43 -2.58 -9.75
CA SER A 177 10.24 -3.22 -8.45
C SER A 177 9.05 -2.56 -7.76
N VAL A 178 8.04 -3.34 -7.37
CA VAL A 178 6.84 -2.83 -6.70
C VAL A 178 6.83 -3.28 -5.25
N VAL A 179 6.69 -2.33 -4.33
CA VAL A 179 6.52 -2.62 -2.89
C VAL A 179 5.24 -1.96 -2.43
N TYR A 180 4.30 -2.73 -1.93
CA TYR A 180 3.06 -2.20 -1.38
C TYR A 180 2.78 -2.72 0.02
N THR A 181 2.09 -1.91 0.83
CA THR A 181 1.62 -2.36 2.13
C THR A 181 0.18 -2.83 2.03
N THR A 182 -0.15 -3.85 2.78
CA THR A 182 -1.51 -4.33 2.97
C THR A 182 -1.71 -4.87 4.39
N HIS A 183 -2.95 -5.03 4.80
CA HIS A 183 -3.34 -5.78 5.98
C HIS A 183 -4.13 -7.05 5.62
N ASP A 184 -4.36 -7.29 4.32
CA ASP A 184 -5.05 -8.44 3.79
C ASP A 184 -4.06 -9.57 3.46
N LEU A 185 -4.33 -10.76 4.02
CA LEU A 185 -3.49 -11.95 3.81
C LEU A 185 -3.63 -12.52 2.40
N ASP A 186 -4.80 -12.42 1.80
CA ASP A 186 -5.06 -12.91 0.46
C ASP A 186 -4.31 -12.05 -0.57
N GLU A 187 -4.36 -10.72 -0.43
CA GLU A 187 -3.54 -9.81 -1.26
C GLU A 187 -2.05 -10.09 -1.11
N ALA A 188 -1.57 -10.34 0.12
CA ALA A 188 -0.16 -10.63 0.36
C ALA A 188 0.26 -12.00 -0.22
N ALA A 189 -0.64 -12.97 -0.28
CA ALA A 189 -0.37 -14.30 -0.82
C ALA A 189 -0.17 -14.31 -2.35
N GLU A 190 -0.71 -13.31 -3.05
CA GLU A 190 -0.57 -13.15 -4.51
C GLU A 190 0.76 -12.47 -4.92
N ALA A 191 1.51 -11.91 -3.97
CA ALA A 191 2.80 -11.29 -4.26
C ALA A 191 3.90 -12.32 -4.55
N ASP A 192 4.96 -11.90 -5.27
CA ASP A 192 6.16 -12.74 -5.48
C ASP A 192 6.96 -12.92 -4.18
N HIS A 193 6.90 -11.92 -3.29
CA HIS A 193 7.68 -11.87 -2.05
C HIS A 193 6.90 -11.15 -0.96
N VAL A 194 7.00 -11.61 0.27
CA VAL A 194 6.32 -11.03 1.42
C VAL A 194 7.34 -10.62 2.49
N VAL A 195 7.10 -9.45 3.09
CA VAL A 195 7.77 -8.99 4.30
C VAL A 195 6.75 -8.91 5.42
N LEU A 196 6.87 -9.75 6.41
CA LEU A 196 5.99 -9.75 7.58
C LEU A 196 6.60 -8.89 8.69
N MET A 197 5.86 -7.90 9.14
CA MET A 197 6.30 -6.93 10.13
C MET A 197 5.54 -7.05 11.47
N GLY A 198 6.31 -6.99 12.56
CA GLY A 198 5.81 -6.96 13.95
C GLY A 198 6.67 -6.05 14.82
N GLY A 199 6.82 -4.75 14.43
CA GLY A 199 7.77 -3.81 15.05
C GLY A 199 9.22 -4.09 14.65
N ARG A 200 9.46 -5.13 13.88
CA ARG A 200 10.67 -5.54 13.18
C ARG A 200 10.24 -6.39 11.99
N VAL A 201 11.15 -6.74 11.11
CA VAL A 201 10.89 -7.81 10.14
C VAL A 201 10.91 -9.14 10.89
N VAL A 202 9.77 -9.84 10.86
CA VAL A 202 9.61 -11.17 11.48
C VAL A 202 10.07 -12.25 10.52
N ALA A 203 9.65 -12.15 9.26
CA ALA A 203 10.02 -13.05 8.18
C ALA A 203 10.00 -12.30 6.83
N SER A 204 10.83 -12.74 5.89
CA SER A 204 10.91 -12.20 4.52
C SER A 204 11.23 -13.33 3.56
N GLY A 205 10.43 -13.51 2.51
CA GLY A 205 10.57 -14.63 1.56
C GLY A 205 9.32 -14.85 0.70
N PRO A 206 9.23 -15.98 0.00
CA PRO A 206 8.03 -16.37 -0.72
C PRO A 206 6.81 -16.45 0.22
N PRO A 207 5.60 -16.12 -0.26
CA PRO A 207 4.38 -16.09 0.59
C PRO A 207 4.19 -17.34 1.44
N ARG A 208 4.32 -18.54 0.84
CA ARG A 208 4.15 -19.83 1.52
C ARG A 208 5.10 -20.04 2.71
N ASP A 209 6.30 -19.44 2.67
CA ASP A 209 7.32 -19.60 3.71
C ASP A 209 7.18 -18.53 4.81
N VAL A 210 6.54 -17.40 4.50
CA VAL A 210 6.36 -16.25 5.40
C VAL A 210 5.00 -16.26 6.09
N LEU A 211 3.92 -16.55 5.36
CA LEU A 211 2.54 -16.51 5.88
C LEU A 211 2.17 -17.81 6.63
N THR A 212 3.02 -18.26 7.54
CA THR A 212 2.78 -19.41 8.41
C THR A 212 2.10 -18.97 9.70
N VAL A 213 1.34 -19.88 10.31
CA VAL A 213 0.66 -19.61 11.60
C VAL A 213 1.66 -19.13 12.64
N GLU A 214 2.84 -19.75 12.71
CA GLU A 214 3.88 -19.39 13.67
C GLU A 214 4.37 -17.94 13.46
N ASN A 215 4.69 -17.54 12.24
CA ASN A 215 5.14 -16.19 11.92
C ASN A 215 4.05 -15.15 12.17
N LEU A 216 2.80 -15.47 11.82
CA LEU A 216 1.65 -14.60 12.05
C LEU A 216 1.39 -14.42 13.55
N ASP A 217 1.48 -15.47 14.37
CA ASP A 217 1.38 -15.37 15.83
C ASP A 217 2.48 -14.49 16.44
N ILE A 218 3.69 -14.53 15.88
CA ILE A 218 4.78 -13.64 16.30
C ILE A 218 4.49 -12.19 15.93
N ALA A 219 3.99 -11.93 14.71
CA ALA A 219 3.77 -10.57 14.21
C ALA A 219 2.56 -9.88 14.83
N TYR A 220 1.46 -10.62 14.97
CA TYR A 220 0.17 -10.10 15.45
C TYR A 220 -0.08 -10.32 16.96
N GLY A 221 0.72 -11.17 17.60
CA GLY A 221 0.53 -11.62 18.98
C GLY A 221 -0.29 -12.92 19.08
N ARG A 222 0.06 -13.76 20.04
CA ARG A 222 -0.62 -15.04 20.25
C ARG A 222 -2.12 -14.83 20.48
N GLY A 223 -2.94 -15.50 19.69
CA GLY A 223 -4.41 -15.44 19.77
C GLY A 223 -5.07 -14.43 18.85
N ALA A 224 -4.34 -13.61 18.11
CA ALA A 224 -4.94 -12.64 17.17
C ALA A 224 -5.66 -13.31 15.98
N LEU A 225 -5.24 -14.52 15.61
CA LEU A 225 -5.86 -15.33 14.54
C LEU A 225 -7.02 -16.20 15.05
N HIS A 226 -7.15 -16.34 16.36
CA HIS A 226 -8.29 -16.97 17.02
C HIS A 226 -9.22 -15.86 17.52
N GLY A 227 -9.79 -15.06 16.62
CA GLY A 227 -10.95 -14.25 16.93
C GLY A 227 -12.02 -15.18 17.49
N PRO A 228 -12.91 -14.71 18.42
CA PRO A 228 -13.94 -15.57 18.96
C PRO A 228 -14.75 -16.09 17.79
N SER A 229 -14.63 -17.38 17.51
CA SER A 229 -15.64 -18.11 16.79
C SER A 229 -16.93 -17.80 17.52
N THR A 230 -17.75 -16.91 16.96
CA THR A 230 -19.08 -16.65 17.48
C THR A 230 -19.78 -17.99 17.50
N ALA A 231 -19.90 -18.51 18.69
CA ALA A 231 -20.62 -19.71 19.01
C ALA A 231 -21.99 -19.69 18.33
N VAL A 232 -22.14 -20.54 17.34
CA VAL A 232 -23.41 -21.12 16.98
C VAL A 232 -23.59 -22.33 17.90
N GLU A 233 -23.70 -22.09 19.18
CA GLU A 233 -24.14 -23.02 20.22
C GLU A 233 -24.80 -22.19 21.30
N ASP A 234 -26.11 -21.99 21.16
CA ASP A 234 -27.11 -21.81 22.21
C ASP A 234 -28.46 -21.43 21.54
N ALA A 235 -28.92 -22.28 20.64
CA ALA A 235 -30.30 -22.25 20.15
C ALA A 235 -31.01 -23.58 20.43
N ALA A 236 -30.56 -24.34 21.42
CA ALA A 236 -31.16 -25.64 21.74
C ALA A 236 -31.77 -25.74 23.15
N ASP A 237 -31.87 -24.62 23.92
CA ASP A 237 -32.35 -24.69 25.30
C ASP A 237 -33.58 -23.81 25.59
N PHE A 238 -34.44 -23.61 24.57
CA PHE A 238 -35.74 -22.93 24.74
C PHE A 238 -36.93 -23.72 24.18
N LEU A 239 -36.87 -25.07 24.24
CA LEU A 239 -38.03 -25.91 24.00
C LEU A 239 -38.00 -27.09 24.96
N ASP A 240 -38.35 -26.86 26.26
CA ASP A 240 -39.01 -27.84 27.11
C ASP A 240 -39.41 -27.15 28.43
N ASP A 241 -40.62 -26.66 28.53
CA ASP A 241 -41.41 -26.69 29.73
C ASP A 241 -42.89 -26.91 29.36
N PRO A 242 -43.34 -28.15 29.40
CA PRO A 242 -44.77 -28.43 29.38
C PRO A 242 -45.26 -28.65 30.77
N ALA A 243 -46.24 -27.91 31.16
CA ALA A 243 -47.17 -28.27 32.23
C ALA A 243 -47.13 -27.42 33.49
N GLY A 244 -48.27 -26.95 33.75
CA GLY A 244 -48.72 -26.86 35.15
C GLY A 244 -49.39 -25.57 35.55
N GLY A 245 -50.72 -25.49 35.32
CA GLY A 245 -51.62 -25.58 36.42
C GLY A 245 -52.24 -24.26 36.97
N ARG A 246 -53.40 -23.93 36.51
CA ARG A 246 -54.63 -23.53 37.23
C ARG A 246 -54.55 -22.67 38.50
N ARG A 247 -55.49 -21.72 38.51
CA ARG A 247 -56.30 -21.09 39.64
C ARG A 247 -55.68 -19.79 40.15
N HIS A 248 -56.29 -18.69 40.18
CA HIS A 248 -57.69 -18.25 40.43
C HIS A 248 -57.90 -16.92 39.70
#